data_095df9db093a995ab824e5838766f271
#
_entry.id   095df9db093a995ab824e5838766f271
#
_cell.length_a   1.000
_cell.length_b   1.000
_cell.length_c   1.000
_cell.angle_alpha   90.00
_cell.angle_beta   90.00
_cell.angle_gamma   90.00
#
_symmetry.space_group_name_H-M   'P 1'
#
loop_
_entity.id
_entity.type
_entity.pdbx_description
1 polymer ?
#
loop_
_entity_poly.entity_id
_entity_poly.type
_entity_poly.pdbx_seq_one_letter_code
_entity_poly.pdbx_strand_id
1 'polypeptide(L)'
;MSLTSGNNLFAFFGMPDMQELISHHLRRLEQEKSVKVLYACETGSRGWGFASPDSDFDIRFVFVHPLDRYLSIHDPHDTITTIFEDGGEVLDFNGWDLRKTLHHLSKSNAAPFEWLQSPIVYGQEGNFRDALWTLAPQFFSPRAAVHHYLGICHNSIKTGISA
;
A
#
# COMPACT_ATOMS: atom_id res chain seq x y z
N MET A 1 -23.65 22.71 17.85
CA MET A 1 -23.36 21.62 18.80
C MET A 1 -22.58 20.58 18.04
N SER A 2 -21.27 20.55 18.28
CA SER A 2 -20.29 19.69 17.62
C SER A 2 -20.26 18.36 18.33
N LEU A 3 -20.50 17.27 17.60
CA LEU A 3 -20.27 15.90 18.06
C LEU A 3 -19.08 15.32 17.28
N THR A 4 -17.89 15.65 17.73
CA THR A 4 -16.65 14.95 17.38
C THR A 4 -16.08 14.35 18.66
N SER A 5 -16.47 13.14 18.97
CA SER A 5 -15.78 12.31 19.95
C SER A 5 -15.83 10.86 19.46
N GLY A 6 -14.96 10.56 18.51
CA GLY A 6 -14.54 9.17 18.26
C GLY A 6 -13.66 8.76 19.44
N ASN A 7 -14.27 8.09 20.43
CA ASN A 7 -13.55 7.48 21.53
C ASN A 7 -12.55 6.45 20.95
N ASN A 8 -11.29 6.80 21.04
CA ASN A 8 -10.18 5.91 20.66
C ASN A 8 -10.10 4.80 21.73
N LEU A 9 -10.82 3.70 21.51
CA LEU A 9 -10.91 2.56 22.43
C LEU A 9 -9.53 1.93 22.71
N PHE A 10 -8.61 2.08 21.78
CA PHE A 10 -7.25 1.56 21.86
C PHE A 10 -6.38 2.31 22.89
N ALA A 11 -6.61 3.59 23.12
CA ALA A 11 -5.88 4.39 24.12
C ALA A 11 -6.16 3.90 25.55
N PHE A 12 -7.26 3.20 25.78
CA PHE A 12 -7.64 2.72 27.14
C PHE A 12 -6.88 1.45 27.56
N PHE A 13 -6.27 0.69 26.62
CA PHE A 13 -5.57 -0.57 26.90
C PHE A 13 -4.06 -0.48 26.73
N GLY A 14 -3.47 0.72 26.48
CA GLY A 14 -2.02 0.88 26.32
C GLY A 14 -1.45 0.20 25.07
N MET A 15 -2.30 -0.22 24.10
CA MET A 15 -1.87 -0.66 22.79
C MET A 15 -1.48 0.56 21.95
N PRO A 16 -0.34 0.52 21.24
CA PRO A 16 0.01 1.60 20.32
C PRO A 16 -1.11 1.76 19.28
N ASP A 17 -1.41 3.00 18.90
CA ASP A 17 -2.28 3.26 17.78
C ASP A 17 -1.68 2.55 16.55
N MET A 18 -2.49 1.74 15.86
CA MET A 18 -2.03 0.95 14.71
C MET A 18 -1.39 1.85 13.64
N GLN A 19 -1.86 3.07 13.50
CA GLN A 19 -1.25 4.10 12.66
C GLN A 19 0.19 4.41 13.08
N GLU A 20 0.44 4.54 14.39
CA GLU A 20 1.78 4.80 14.91
C GLU A 20 2.70 3.59 14.75
N LEU A 21 2.18 2.38 14.99
CA LEU A 21 2.91 1.13 14.82
C LEU A 21 3.37 0.94 13.38
N ILE A 22 2.46 1.08 12.40
CA ILE A 22 2.77 0.96 10.98
C ILE A 22 3.77 2.04 10.56
N SER A 23 3.59 3.29 11.03
CA SER A 23 4.53 4.38 10.77
C SER A 23 5.91 4.11 11.36
N HIS A 24 6.01 3.45 12.51
CA HIS A 24 7.27 3.01 13.10
C HIS A 24 7.97 1.99 12.20
N HIS A 25 7.27 0.96 11.74
CA HIS A 25 7.81 -0.04 10.83
C HIS A 25 8.25 0.55 9.48
N LEU A 26 7.50 1.49 8.92
CA LEU A 26 7.89 2.19 7.70
C LEU A 26 9.23 2.95 7.87
N ARG A 27 9.38 3.70 8.97
CA ARG A 27 10.66 4.40 9.27
C ARG A 27 11.82 3.42 9.47
N ARG A 28 11.57 2.29 10.12
CA ARG A 28 12.57 1.23 10.27
C ARG A 28 12.99 0.67 8.91
N LEU A 29 12.04 0.38 8.02
CA LEU A 29 12.32 -0.06 6.64
C LEU A 29 13.13 0.96 5.84
N GLU A 30 12.82 2.25 5.98
CA GLU A 30 13.62 3.33 5.35
C GLU A 30 15.09 3.24 5.76
N GLN A 31 15.35 3.06 7.05
CA GLN A 31 16.71 2.98 7.59
C GLN A 31 17.42 1.68 7.16
N GLU A 32 16.78 0.52 7.34
CA GLU A 32 17.34 -0.79 7.03
C GLU A 32 17.64 -0.99 5.54
N LYS A 33 16.76 -0.46 4.67
CA LYS A 33 16.88 -0.60 3.20
C LYS A 33 17.56 0.60 2.54
N SER A 34 17.85 1.66 3.30
CA SER A 34 18.40 2.92 2.78
C SER A 34 17.54 3.47 1.64
N VAL A 35 16.23 3.57 1.86
CA VAL A 35 15.23 4.10 0.92
C VAL A 35 14.45 5.24 1.57
N LYS A 36 13.73 6.00 0.77
CA LYS A 36 12.75 7.00 1.24
C LYS A 36 11.35 6.57 0.81
N VAL A 37 10.44 6.43 1.76
CA VAL A 37 9.02 6.17 1.48
C VAL A 37 8.34 7.46 1.05
N LEU A 38 7.69 7.42 -0.11
CA LEU A 38 6.96 8.57 -0.67
C LEU A 38 5.47 8.53 -0.36
N TYR A 39 4.91 7.33 -0.22
CA TYR A 39 3.50 7.11 0.03
C TYR A 39 3.29 5.74 0.64
N ALA A 40 2.37 5.63 1.59
CA ALA A 40 1.96 4.34 2.16
C ALA A 40 0.47 4.35 2.49
N CYS A 41 -0.21 3.26 2.16
CA CYS A 41 -1.65 3.11 2.34
C CYS A 41 -2.03 1.68 2.73
N GLU A 42 -3.25 1.54 3.21
CA GLU A 42 -3.90 0.24 3.42
C GLU A 42 -4.54 -0.24 2.12
N THR A 43 -4.48 -1.54 1.88
CA THR A 43 -5.21 -2.21 0.79
C THR A 43 -6.01 -3.40 1.33
N GLY A 44 -6.28 -4.39 0.49
CA GLY A 44 -7.00 -5.59 0.93
C GLY A 44 -8.38 -5.28 1.52
N SER A 45 -8.84 -6.15 2.42
CA SER A 45 -10.17 -6.07 3.01
C SER A 45 -10.41 -4.78 3.81
N ARG A 46 -9.39 -4.27 4.50
CA ARG A 46 -9.46 -3.03 5.29
C ARG A 46 -9.58 -1.80 4.38
N GLY A 47 -8.78 -1.74 3.33
CA GLY A 47 -8.85 -0.66 2.34
C GLY A 47 -10.19 -0.62 1.60
N TRP A 48 -10.83 -1.77 1.39
CA TRP A 48 -12.12 -1.87 0.72
C TRP A 48 -13.32 -1.81 1.66
N GLY A 49 -13.11 -1.79 2.98
CA GLY A 49 -14.17 -1.59 3.98
C GLY A 49 -14.99 -2.84 4.31
N PHE A 50 -14.46 -4.04 4.04
CA PHE A 50 -15.11 -5.31 4.43
C PHE A 50 -14.22 -6.20 5.30
N ALA A 51 -13.31 -5.59 6.07
CA ALA A 51 -12.44 -6.29 6.99
C ALA A 51 -13.23 -7.02 8.08
N SER A 52 -12.78 -8.22 8.42
CA SER A 52 -13.15 -8.95 9.64
C SER A 52 -12.20 -8.61 10.80
N PRO A 53 -12.53 -8.97 12.05
CA PRO A 53 -11.60 -8.80 13.17
C PRO A 53 -10.24 -9.49 12.96
N ASP A 54 -10.24 -10.61 12.25
CA ASP A 54 -9.02 -11.42 11.99
C ASP A 54 -8.34 -11.07 10.66
N SER A 55 -8.74 -9.96 10.01
CA SER A 55 -8.11 -9.54 8.75
C SER A 55 -6.73 -8.97 9.01
N ASP A 56 -5.75 -9.40 8.22
CA ASP A 56 -4.39 -8.82 8.20
C ASP A 56 -4.40 -7.34 7.81
N PHE A 57 -3.31 -6.65 8.11
CA PHE A 57 -3.05 -5.33 7.58
C PHE A 57 -2.20 -5.43 6.31
N ASP A 58 -2.75 -4.96 5.20
CA ASP A 58 -2.15 -4.99 3.87
C ASP A 58 -1.50 -3.64 3.53
N ILE A 59 -0.31 -3.38 4.02
CA ILE A 59 0.39 -2.11 3.82
C ILE A 59 1.10 -2.11 2.47
N ARG A 60 0.70 -1.19 1.60
CA ARG A 60 1.35 -0.97 0.30
C ARG A 60 2.02 0.39 0.30
N PHE A 61 3.25 0.45 -0.22
CA PHE A 61 4.00 1.69 -0.21
C PHE A 61 4.84 1.90 -1.47
N VAL A 62 5.09 3.16 -1.79
CA VAL A 62 5.97 3.58 -2.87
C VAL A 62 7.23 4.18 -2.27
N PHE A 63 8.39 3.76 -2.74
CA PHE A 63 9.66 4.23 -2.25
C PHE A 63 10.62 4.65 -3.37
N VAL A 64 11.68 5.37 -3.01
CA VAL A 64 12.82 5.68 -3.89
C VAL A 64 14.12 5.29 -3.21
N HIS A 65 15.08 4.84 -4.01
CA HIS A 65 16.46 4.71 -3.60
C HIS A 65 17.20 6.05 -3.67
N PRO A 66 18.34 6.21 -3.00
CA PRO A 66 19.27 7.30 -3.26
C PRO A 66 19.71 7.32 -4.73
N LEU A 67 19.98 8.50 -5.28
CA LEU A 67 20.26 8.69 -6.70
C LEU A 67 21.44 7.85 -7.21
N ASP A 68 22.49 7.69 -6.42
CA ASP A 68 23.67 6.88 -6.74
C ASP A 68 23.32 5.40 -7.00
N ARG A 69 22.28 4.87 -6.37
CA ARG A 69 21.80 3.52 -6.63
C ARG A 69 21.21 3.37 -8.03
N TYR A 70 20.48 4.38 -8.52
CA TYR A 70 19.92 4.37 -9.86
C TYR A 70 21.00 4.58 -10.96
N LEU A 71 22.14 5.15 -10.59
CA LEU A 71 23.27 5.40 -11.49
C LEU A 71 24.31 4.26 -11.45
N SER A 72 24.07 3.23 -10.65
CA SER A 72 24.97 2.07 -10.58
C SER A 72 24.79 1.13 -11.77
N ILE A 73 25.81 0.27 -12.03
CA ILE A 73 25.74 -0.75 -13.09
C ILE A 73 24.66 -1.80 -12.80
N HIS A 74 24.39 -2.05 -11.52
CA HIS A 74 23.36 -3.00 -11.11
C HIS A 74 22.10 -2.23 -10.71
N ASP A 75 20.99 -2.61 -11.32
CA ASP A 75 19.69 -2.05 -10.93
C ASP A 75 19.37 -2.37 -9.46
N PRO A 76 18.92 -1.39 -8.68
CA PRO A 76 18.48 -1.64 -7.31
C PRO A 76 17.21 -2.51 -7.32
N HIS A 77 16.98 -3.23 -6.22
CA HIS A 77 15.74 -3.99 -6.06
C HIS A 77 14.52 -3.08 -6.13
N ASP A 78 13.58 -3.42 -6.99
CA ASP A 78 12.38 -2.63 -7.26
C ASP A 78 11.20 -2.97 -6.35
N THR A 79 11.38 -3.93 -5.44
CA THR A 79 10.34 -4.41 -4.53
C THR A 79 10.94 -4.68 -3.15
N ILE A 80 10.23 -4.27 -2.12
CA ILE A 80 10.48 -4.62 -0.73
C ILE A 80 9.25 -5.33 -0.20
N THR A 81 9.42 -6.59 0.26
CA THR A 81 8.35 -7.37 0.88
C THR A 81 8.83 -7.85 2.25
N THR A 82 8.01 -7.65 3.26
CA THR A 82 8.28 -8.15 4.61
C THR A 82 6.98 -8.27 5.40
N ILE A 83 6.96 -9.19 6.34
CA ILE A 83 5.85 -9.41 7.26
C ILE A 83 6.37 -9.15 8.68
N PHE A 84 5.62 -8.39 9.44
CA PHE A 84 5.84 -8.23 10.87
C PHE A 84 4.65 -8.82 11.63
N GLU A 85 4.95 -9.48 12.72
CA GLU A 85 3.95 -9.89 13.70
C GLU A 85 4.19 -9.02 14.95
N ASP A 86 3.27 -8.11 15.24
CA ASP A 86 3.40 -7.16 16.34
C ASP A 86 2.03 -6.86 16.95
N GLY A 87 1.98 -6.83 18.29
CA GLY A 87 0.73 -6.60 19.01
C GLY A 87 -0.34 -7.66 18.81
N GLY A 88 0.00 -8.84 18.28
CA GLY A 88 -0.95 -9.92 17.93
C GLY A 88 -1.56 -9.76 16.53
N GLU A 89 -1.14 -8.76 15.77
CA GLU A 89 -1.58 -8.47 14.41
C GLU A 89 -0.51 -8.87 13.38
N VAL A 90 -0.94 -9.26 12.20
CA VAL A 90 -0.09 -9.53 11.04
C VAL A 90 -0.07 -8.31 10.14
N LEU A 91 1.13 -7.79 9.90
CA LEU A 91 1.35 -6.60 9.07
C LEU A 91 2.14 -6.99 7.81
N ASP A 92 1.47 -7.09 6.67
CA ASP A 92 2.08 -7.41 5.37
C ASP A 92 2.48 -6.13 4.62
N PHE A 93 3.79 -5.89 4.57
CA PHE A 93 4.37 -4.75 3.86
C PHE A 93 4.86 -5.16 2.48
N ASN A 94 4.32 -4.52 1.44
CA ASN A 94 4.79 -4.67 0.07
C ASN A 94 4.97 -3.30 -0.57
N GLY A 95 6.22 -2.94 -0.84
CA GLY A 95 6.59 -1.66 -1.43
C GLY A 95 7.16 -1.82 -2.84
N TRP A 96 6.87 -0.85 -3.69
CA TRP A 96 7.41 -0.75 -5.04
C TRP A 96 8.26 0.51 -5.19
N ASP A 97 9.39 0.35 -5.87
CA ASP A 97 10.17 1.49 -6.34
C ASP A 97 9.32 2.41 -7.22
N LEU A 98 9.58 3.71 -7.18
CA LEU A 98 8.86 4.71 -7.95
C LEU A 98 8.88 4.39 -9.46
N ARG A 99 10.01 3.96 -10.02
CA ARG A 99 10.12 3.60 -11.45
C ARG A 99 9.19 2.43 -11.78
N LYS A 100 9.15 1.41 -10.93
CA LYS A 100 8.22 0.28 -11.05
C LYS A 100 6.78 0.74 -10.98
N THR A 101 6.44 1.57 -9.99
CA THR A 101 5.09 2.12 -9.82
C THR A 101 4.64 2.89 -11.07
N LEU A 102 5.49 3.78 -11.59
CA LEU A 102 5.21 4.54 -12.81
C LEU A 102 5.11 3.65 -14.05
N HIS A 103 5.96 2.62 -14.15
CA HIS A 103 5.86 1.64 -15.24
C HIS A 103 4.52 0.90 -15.22
N HIS A 104 4.09 0.41 -14.04
CA HIS A 104 2.80 -0.25 -13.90
C HIS A 104 1.63 0.70 -14.15
N LEU A 105 1.70 1.96 -13.68
CA LEU A 105 0.72 2.98 -13.97
C LEU A 105 0.59 3.22 -15.48
N SER A 106 1.72 3.36 -16.19
CA SER A 106 1.73 3.58 -17.66
C SER A 106 1.15 2.41 -18.46
N LYS A 107 1.13 1.21 -17.89
CA LYS A 107 0.51 0.01 -18.48
C LYS A 107 -0.93 -0.20 -18.03
N SER A 108 -1.51 0.76 -17.30
CA SER A 108 -2.85 0.64 -16.72
C SER A 108 -3.02 -0.60 -15.82
N ASN A 109 -1.97 -0.97 -15.09
CA ASN A 109 -2.07 -1.97 -14.05
C ASN A 109 -2.95 -1.44 -12.91
N ALA A 110 -3.87 -2.26 -12.39
CA ALA A 110 -4.84 -1.83 -11.39
C ALA A 110 -4.20 -1.39 -10.06
N ALA A 111 -3.12 -2.05 -9.62
CA ALA A 111 -2.55 -1.84 -8.30
C ALA A 111 -2.19 -0.38 -7.97
N PRO A 112 -1.47 0.41 -8.80
CA PRO A 112 -1.22 1.82 -8.50
C PRO A 112 -2.50 2.65 -8.38
N PHE A 113 -3.53 2.36 -9.18
CA PHE A 113 -4.82 3.06 -9.10
C PHE A 113 -5.56 2.72 -7.81
N GLU A 114 -5.54 1.46 -7.38
CA GLU A 114 -6.12 1.01 -6.12
C GLU A 114 -5.42 1.66 -4.92
N TRP A 115 -4.09 1.67 -4.91
CA TRP A 115 -3.32 2.30 -3.83
C TRP A 115 -3.64 3.78 -3.68
N LEU A 116 -3.72 4.51 -4.79
CA LEU A 116 -4.05 5.94 -4.78
C LEU A 116 -5.49 6.23 -4.34
N GLN A 117 -6.40 5.26 -4.47
CA GLN A 117 -7.80 5.39 -4.05
C GLN A 117 -8.04 4.92 -2.61
N SER A 118 -7.05 4.33 -1.96
CA SER A 118 -7.23 3.87 -0.58
C SER A 118 -7.73 4.98 0.33
N PRO A 119 -8.78 4.74 1.12
CA PRO A 119 -9.28 5.70 2.09
C PRO A 119 -8.37 5.82 3.33
N ILE A 120 -7.47 4.84 3.54
CA ILE A 120 -6.58 4.78 4.70
C ILE A 120 -5.15 5.02 4.22
N VAL A 121 -4.58 6.17 4.59
CA VAL A 121 -3.22 6.59 4.26
C VAL A 121 -2.37 6.62 5.53
N TYR A 122 -1.28 5.87 5.55
CA TYR A 122 -0.36 5.77 6.67
C TYR A 122 0.72 6.87 6.64
N GLY A 123 1.06 7.35 5.46
CA GLY A 123 2.01 8.43 5.28
C GLY A 123 2.15 8.86 3.83
N GLN A 124 2.55 10.12 3.63
CA GLN A 124 2.94 10.61 2.31
C GLN A 124 3.98 11.73 2.43
N GLU A 125 4.83 11.83 1.44
CA GLU A 125 5.79 12.92 1.28
C GLU A 125 5.16 14.03 0.46
N GLY A 126 5.02 15.23 1.05
CA GLY A 126 4.40 16.37 0.38
C GLY A 126 3.02 16.06 -0.18
N ASN A 127 2.82 16.32 -1.47
CA ASN A 127 1.57 16.06 -2.20
C ASN A 127 1.68 14.87 -3.17
N PHE A 128 2.50 13.86 -2.87
CA PHE A 128 2.81 12.75 -3.77
C PHE A 128 1.56 12.06 -4.34
N ARG A 129 0.58 11.73 -3.46
CA ARG A 129 -0.67 11.10 -3.87
C ARG A 129 -1.41 11.93 -4.93
N ASP A 130 -1.59 13.22 -4.67
CA ASP A 130 -2.36 14.10 -5.56
C ASP A 130 -1.63 14.33 -6.89
N ALA A 131 -0.29 14.47 -6.83
CA ALA A 131 0.52 14.60 -8.03
C ALA A 131 0.40 13.35 -8.92
N LEU A 132 0.52 12.15 -8.32
CA LEU A 132 0.41 10.91 -9.08
C LEU A 132 -1.04 10.66 -9.55
N TRP A 133 -2.05 11.02 -8.75
CA TRP A 133 -3.46 10.93 -9.13
C TRP A 133 -3.80 11.84 -10.31
N THR A 134 -3.17 13.01 -10.41
CA THR A 134 -3.34 13.93 -11.55
C THR A 134 -2.82 13.32 -12.86
N LEU A 135 -1.78 12.50 -12.80
CA LEU A 135 -1.24 11.79 -13.95
C LEU A 135 -2.05 10.54 -14.33
N ALA A 136 -2.61 9.86 -13.34
CA ALA A 136 -3.24 8.55 -13.48
C ALA A 136 -4.31 8.46 -14.59
N PRO A 137 -5.23 9.42 -14.79
CA PRO A 137 -6.24 9.35 -15.85
C PRO A 137 -5.67 9.26 -17.27
N GLN A 138 -4.48 9.80 -17.50
CA GLN A 138 -3.82 9.77 -18.82
C GLN A 138 -3.43 8.36 -19.25
N PHE A 139 -3.27 7.46 -18.30
CA PHE A 139 -2.84 6.08 -18.51
C PHE A 139 -3.94 5.06 -18.22
N PHE A 140 -5.10 5.49 -17.74
CA PHE A 140 -6.17 4.58 -17.39
C PHE A 140 -6.86 3.99 -18.63
N SER A 141 -6.92 2.67 -18.70
CA SER A 141 -7.64 1.92 -19.71
C SER A 141 -8.80 1.13 -19.09
N PRO A 142 -10.06 1.50 -19.34
CA PRO A 142 -11.21 0.73 -18.84
C PRO A 142 -11.16 -0.75 -19.28
N ARG A 143 -10.65 -1.03 -20.47
CA ARG A 143 -10.49 -2.41 -20.97
C ARG A 143 -9.50 -3.20 -20.11
N ALA A 144 -8.36 -2.60 -19.76
CA ALA A 144 -7.35 -3.26 -18.91
C ALA A 144 -7.92 -3.52 -17.51
N ALA A 145 -8.64 -2.55 -16.94
CA ALA A 145 -9.30 -2.70 -15.64
C ALA A 145 -10.31 -3.86 -15.65
N VAL A 146 -11.21 -3.90 -16.65
CA VAL A 146 -12.18 -5.00 -16.80
C VAL A 146 -11.48 -6.36 -16.90
N HIS A 147 -10.44 -6.48 -17.72
CA HIS A 147 -9.68 -7.73 -17.85
C HIS A 147 -9.01 -8.16 -16.52
N HIS A 148 -8.48 -7.19 -15.77
CA HIS A 148 -7.87 -7.45 -14.45
C HIS A 148 -8.90 -8.06 -13.48
N TYR A 149 -10.03 -7.42 -13.27
CA TYR A 149 -11.06 -7.87 -12.33
C TYR A 149 -11.75 -9.16 -12.77
N LEU A 150 -11.99 -9.35 -14.07
CA LEU A 150 -12.47 -10.62 -14.60
C LEU A 150 -11.47 -11.75 -14.33
N GLY A 151 -10.16 -11.46 -14.44
CA GLY A 151 -9.10 -12.42 -14.10
C GLY A 151 -9.15 -12.84 -12.64
N ILE A 152 -9.32 -11.88 -11.72
CA ILE A 152 -9.49 -12.15 -10.27
C ILE A 152 -10.72 -13.03 -10.04
N CYS A 153 -11.88 -12.65 -10.57
CA CYS A 153 -13.11 -13.42 -10.42
C CYS A 153 -12.97 -14.85 -10.94
N HIS A 154 -12.37 -15.02 -12.12
CA HIS A 154 -12.16 -16.33 -12.72
C HIS A 154 -11.23 -17.24 -11.88
N ASN A 155 -10.16 -16.66 -11.32
CA ASN A 155 -9.25 -17.39 -10.45
C ASN A 155 -9.92 -17.78 -9.12
N SER A 156 -10.71 -16.87 -8.53
CA SER A 156 -11.44 -17.12 -7.28
C SER A 156 -12.47 -18.25 -7.46
N ILE A 157 -13.16 -18.31 -8.62
CA ILE A 157 -14.09 -19.39 -8.92
C ILE A 157 -13.34 -20.72 -9.05
N LYS A 158 -12.18 -20.74 -9.72
CA LYS A 158 -11.39 -21.97 -9.87
C LYS A 158 -10.89 -22.50 -8.54
N THR A 159 -10.40 -21.64 -7.66
CA THR A 159 -9.91 -22.05 -6.33
C THR A 159 -11.05 -22.45 -5.39
N GLY A 160 -12.19 -21.78 -5.45
CA GLY A 160 -13.37 -22.11 -4.63
C GLY A 160 -14.10 -23.38 -5.04
N ILE A 161 -13.95 -23.85 -6.30
CA ILE A 161 -14.54 -25.12 -6.77
C ILE A 161 -13.62 -26.32 -6.45
N SER A 162 -12.34 -26.05 -6.16
CA SER A 162 -11.33 -27.09 -5.87
C SER A 162 -11.22 -27.43 -4.38
N ALA A 163 -12.00 -26.77 -3.52
CA ALA A 163 -12.09 -27.00 -2.08
C ALA A 163 -13.41 -27.69 -1.74
#